data_2993a3c21b152d189ddce83093bef064
#
_entry.id   2993a3c21b152d189ddce83093bef064
#
_cell.length_a   1.000
_cell.length_b   1.000
_cell.length_c   1.000
_cell.angle_alpha   90.00
_cell.angle_beta   90.00
_cell.angle_gamma   90.00
#
_symmetry.space_group_name_H-M   'P 1'
#
loop_
_entity.id
_entity.type
_entity.pdbx_description
1 polymer ?
#
loop_
_entity_poly.entity_id
_entity_poly.type
_entity_poly.pdbx_seq_one_letter_code
_entity_poly.pdbx_strand_id
1 'polypeptide(L)'
;MTAKYFAILTNYGAAQLANAVALGTQMNISTMAVGDGGGTLPVPDPAQTKLVRETRRAAVNQVSIDEKNPNFIIAEQVIPENEGGWFIREIGLFDDNGGLIAVGNAPETYKPNLQEGSGRTQVIQMVLMVSSTQAITLKVDPSVVLATREYVTKSVDAAIQASEAKAAKIYATKTELSSGLSGKQPTGDYATRTELNNGLSGKQPTGDYATK
;
A
#
# COMPACT_ATOMS: atom_id res chain seq x y z
N MET A 1 20.59 17.23 26.70
CA MET A 1 20.81 17.82 25.37
C MET A 1 19.44 17.99 24.75
N THR A 2 19.03 19.20 24.43
CA THR A 2 17.78 19.47 23.69
C THR A 2 17.99 18.99 22.24
N ALA A 3 17.05 18.24 21.71
CA ALA A 3 17.10 17.79 20.32
C ALA A 3 17.10 19.03 19.40
N LYS A 4 18.02 19.08 18.45
CA LYS A 4 18.13 20.18 17.47
C LYS A 4 16.98 20.16 16.47
N TYR A 5 16.51 18.95 16.12
CA TYR A 5 15.41 18.72 15.18
C TYR A 5 14.29 18.03 15.91
N PHE A 6 13.08 18.56 15.82
CA PHE A 6 11.90 18.03 16.49
C PHE A 6 10.62 18.53 15.83
N ALA A 7 9.53 17.82 16.07
CA ALA A 7 8.19 18.19 15.66
C ALA A 7 7.29 18.28 16.88
N ILE A 8 6.35 19.21 16.86
CA ILE A 8 5.39 19.46 17.93
C ILE A 8 3.99 19.68 17.35
N LEU A 9 2.97 19.37 18.15
CA LEU A 9 1.62 19.86 17.89
C LEU A 9 1.58 21.36 18.11
N THR A 10 0.86 22.07 17.24
CA THR A 10 0.46 23.45 17.50
C THR A 10 -0.66 23.49 18.54
N ASN A 11 -0.96 24.67 19.06
CA ASN A 11 -2.13 24.87 19.94
C ASN A 11 -3.43 24.45 19.24
N TYR A 12 -3.55 24.74 17.94
CA TYR A 12 -4.67 24.30 17.11
C TYR A 12 -4.72 22.77 17.00
N GLY A 13 -3.61 22.12 16.66
CA GLY A 13 -3.55 20.67 16.51
C GLY A 13 -3.82 19.93 17.82
N ALA A 14 -3.31 20.44 18.94
CA ALA A 14 -3.59 19.90 20.27
C ALA A 14 -5.08 19.98 20.63
N ALA A 15 -5.74 21.11 20.32
CA ALA A 15 -7.17 21.28 20.53
C ALA A 15 -7.98 20.35 19.63
N GLN A 16 -7.64 20.19 18.36
CA GLN A 16 -8.32 19.26 17.45
C GLN A 16 -8.17 17.82 17.89
N LEU A 17 -6.98 17.41 18.32
CA LEU A 17 -6.76 16.05 18.83
C LEU A 17 -7.56 15.80 20.12
N ALA A 18 -7.59 16.75 21.05
CA ALA A 18 -8.37 16.65 22.29
C ALA A 18 -9.88 16.53 21.98
N ASN A 19 -10.40 17.31 21.05
CA ASN A 19 -11.79 17.23 20.59
C ASN A 19 -12.09 15.86 19.96
N ALA A 20 -11.21 15.36 19.09
CA ALA A 20 -11.36 14.06 18.45
C ALA A 20 -11.44 12.93 19.50
N VAL A 21 -10.57 12.95 20.50
CA VAL A 21 -10.59 11.99 21.62
C VAL A 21 -11.89 12.09 22.42
N ALA A 22 -12.33 13.30 22.76
CA ALA A 22 -13.51 13.53 23.58
C ALA A 22 -14.81 13.12 22.88
N LEU A 23 -14.88 13.32 21.57
CA LEU A 23 -16.06 13.02 20.74
C LEU A 23 -16.05 11.60 20.14
N GLY A 24 -14.96 10.84 20.31
CA GLY A 24 -14.78 9.54 19.67
C GLY A 24 -14.70 9.62 18.14
N THR A 25 -14.24 10.77 17.63
CA THR A 25 -14.01 11.01 16.19
C THR A 25 -12.53 10.90 15.86
N GLN A 26 -12.18 11.08 14.58
CA GLN A 26 -10.80 11.08 14.14
C GLN A 26 -10.41 12.42 13.52
N MET A 27 -9.21 12.89 13.83
CA MET A 27 -8.58 14.02 13.19
C MET A 27 -7.92 13.56 11.87
N ASN A 28 -8.23 14.23 10.76
CA ASN A 28 -7.64 13.94 9.47
C ASN A 28 -6.44 14.85 9.20
N ILE A 29 -5.31 14.25 8.80
CA ILE A 29 -4.14 14.95 8.30
C ILE A 29 -4.21 14.87 6.77
N SER A 30 -4.57 15.98 6.12
CA SER A 30 -4.84 16.00 4.69
C SER A 30 -3.64 16.38 3.85
N THR A 31 -2.88 17.39 4.27
CA THR A 31 -1.73 17.91 3.52
C THR A 31 -0.50 18.09 4.39
N MET A 32 0.66 17.96 3.73
CA MET A 32 1.95 18.34 4.28
C MET A 32 2.54 19.48 3.45
N ALA A 33 3.06 20.48 4.12
CA ALA A 33 3.84 21.52 3.49
C ALA A 33 5.29 21.47 3.95
N VAL A 34 6.19 21.88 3.07
CA VAL A 34 7.60 22.10 3.38
C VAL A 34 7.96 23.54 3.09
N GLY A 35 8.93 24.04 3.82
CA GLY A 35 9.39 25.42 3.70
C GLY A 35 10.89 25.55 3.94
N ASP A 36 11.45 26.68 3.55
CA ASP A 36 12.87 26.95 3.68
C ASP A 36 13.24 27.75 4.93
N GLY A 37 12.25 28.04 5.80
CA GLY A 37 12.46 28.76 7.06
C GLY A 37 12.92 30.21 6.89
N GLY A 38 12.66 30.81 5.72
CA GLY A 38 13.16 32.17 5.44
C GLY A 38 14.67 32.25 5.28
N GLY A 39 15.34 31.15 4.97
CA GLY A 39 16.80 31.06 4.81
C GLY A 39 17.54 30.61 6.06
N THR A 40 16.85 30.39 7.18
CA THR A 40 17.43 29.94 8.45
C THR A 40 16.67 28.75 9.00
N LEU A 41 17.27 28.01 9.93
CA LEU A 41 16.57 26.88 10.60
C LEU A 41 15.58 27.48 11.62
N PRO A 42 14.27 27.32 11.44
CA PRO A 42 13.29 27.82 12.39
C PRO A 42 13.24 26.96 13.64
N VAL A 43 12.81 27.56 14.73
CA VAL A 43 12.45 26.81 15.95
C VAL A 43 10.94 26.63 15.95
N PRO A 44 10.42 25.39 15.98
CA PRO A 44 8.99 25.15 16.04
C PRO A 44 8.36 25.79 17.28
N ASP A 45 7.26 26.53 17.09
CA ASP A 45 6.49 27.18 18.14
C ASP A 45 5.03 26.68 18.11
N PRO A 46 4.46 26.21 19.24
CA PRO A 46 3.07 25.79 19.34
C PRO A 46 2.05 26.86 18.91
N ALA A 47 2.39 28.13 19.00
CA ALA A 47 1.51 29.22 18.59
C ALA A 47 1.48 29.47 17.07
N GLN A 48 2.31 28.78 16.29
CA GLN A 48 2.31 28.93 14.84
C GLN A 48 0.98 28.50 14.22
N THR A 49 0.55 29.26 13.23
CA THR A 49 -0.62 28.97 12.38
C THR A 49 -0.23 28.72 10.92
N LYS A 50 1.02 28.95 10.57
CA LYS A 50 1.61 28.75 9.24
C LYS A 50 3.11 28.50 9.34
N LEU A 51 3.72 27.99 8.28
CA LEU A 51 5.17 27.92 8.15
C LEU A 51 5.78 29.33 8.04
N VAL A 52 7.07 29.46 8.36
CA VAL A 52 7.79 30.71 8.22
C VAL A 52 7.85 31.17 6.76
N ARG A 53 8.22 30.24 5.88
CA ARG A 53 8.17 30.47 4.42
C ARG A 53 7.90 29.14 3.70
N GLU A 54 6.63 28.90 3.41
CA GLU A 54 6.19 27.73 2.68
C GLU A 54 6.66 27.78 1.22
N THR A 55 7.25 26.70 0.73
CA THR A 55 7.70 26.55 -0.66
C THR A 55 6.83 25.58 -1.43
N ARG A 56 6.23 24.58 -0.77
CA ARG A 56 5.38 23.58 -1.37
C ARG A 56 4.37 23.04 -0.38
N ARG A 57 3.14 22.78 -0.88
CA ARG A 57 2.10 22.03 -0.15
C ARG A 57 1.47 21.01 -1.08
N ALA A 58 1.29 19.80 -0.60
CA ALA A 58 0.56 18.76 -1.31
C ALA A 58 -0.08 17.77 -0.33
N ALA A 59 -0.95 16.89 -0.83
CA ALA A 59 -1.55 15.84 -0.03
C ALA A 59 -0.47 14.96 0.63
N VAL A 60 -0.74 14.48 1.85
CA VAL A 60 0.09 13.43 2.46
C VAL A 60 -0.11 12.12 1.69
N ASN A 61 0.97 11.41 1.45
CA ASN A 61 0.92 10.10 0.80
C ASN A 61 0.63 8.99 1.81
N GLN A 62 1.16 9.12 3.02
CA GLN A 62 0.93 8.14 4.08
C GLN A 62 0.85 8.80 5.44
N VAL A 63 -0.07 8.29 6.28
CA VAL A 63 -0.12 8.52 7.72
C VAL A 63 -0.23 7.17 8.39
N SER A 64 0.77 6.78 9.14
CA SER A 64 0.87 5.47 9.80
C SER A 64 1.32 5.62 11.26
N ILE A 65 1.11 4.56 12.04
CA ILE A 65 1.64 4.45 13.41
C ILE A 65 3.01 3.80 13.31
N ASP A 66 3.97 4.29 14.11
CA ASP A 66 5.29 3.65 14.22
C ASP A 66 5.15 2.27 14.87
N GLU A 67 5.71 1.23 14.22
CA GLU A 67 5.61 -0.15 14.70
C GLU A 67 6.27 -0.37 16.07
N LYS A 68 7.29 0.43 16.39
CA LYS A 68 8.06 0.31 17.63
C LYS A 68 7.52 1.18 18.76
N ASN A 69 6.84 2.27 18.39
CA ASN A 69 6.35 3.27 19.34
C ASN A 69 4.89 3.65 19.02
N PRO A 70 3.92 3.02 19.65
CA PRO A 70 2.50 3.20 19.33
C PRO A 70 1.95 4.61 19.60
N ASN A 71 2.71 5.48 20.26
CA ASN A 71 2.38 6.88 20.49
C ASN A 71 2.97 7.82 19.42
N PHE A 72 3.68 7.29 18.44
CA PHE A 72 4.20 8.06 17.32
C PHE A 72 3.40 7.80 16.05
N ILE A 73 3.07 8.86 15.35
CA ILE A 73 2.60 8.81 13.97
C ILE A 73 3.71 9.28 13.04
N ILE A 74 3.74 8.67 11.87
CA ILE A 74 4.64 9.02 10.78
C ILE A 74 3.78 9.52 9.64
N ALA A 75 3.92 10.80 9.31
CA ALA A 75 3.33 11.38 8.11
C ALA A 75 4.40 11.49 7.02
N GLU A 76 4.06 11.03 5.82
CA GLU A 76 5.00 10.97 4.70
C GLU A 76 4.45 11.71 3.48
N GLN A 77 5.34 12.42 2.79
CA GLN A 77 5.07 13.04 1.51
C GLN A 77 6.22 12.77 0.54
N VAL A 78 5.87 12.44 -0.69
CA VAL A 78 6.82 12.27 -1.79
C VAL A 78 6.85 13.54 -2.63
N ILE A 79 8.05 14.11 -2.80
CA ILE A 79 8.28 15.26 -3.67
C ILE A 79 8.91 14.74 -4.96
N PRO A 80 8.24 14.87 -6.11
CA PRO A 80 8.74 14.34 -7.38
C PRO A 80 9.95 15.12 -7.90
N GLU A 81 10.61 14.57 -8.90
CA GLU A 81 11.86 15.11 -9.45
C GLU A 81 11.68 16.43 -10.22
N ASN A 82 10.50 16.68 -10.74
CA ASN A 82 10.15 17.90 -11.48
C ASN A 82 9.80 19.09 -10.58
N GLU A 83 9.78 18.90 -9.27
CA GLU A 83 9.56 19.94 -8.27
C GLU A 83 10.82 20.13 -7.43
N GLY A 84 11.27 21.37 -7.21
CA GLY A 84 12.50 21.65 -6.46
C GLY A 84 13.08 23.02 -6.76
N GLY A 85 14.38 23.19 -6.55
CA GLY A 85 15.09 24.47 -6.67
C GLY A 85 15.13 25.25 -5.35
N TRP A 86 14.88 24.56 -4.20
CA TRP A 86 14.79 25.20 -2.89
C TRP A 86 15.29 24.29 -1.76
N PHE A 87 15.58 24.89 -0.63
CA PHE A 87 15.94 24.17 0.59
C PHE A 87 14.71 23.80 1.41
N ILE A 88 14.79 22.67 2.11
CA ILE A 88 13.83 22.23 3.12
C ILE A 88 14.47 22.45 4.48
N ARG A 89 13.81 23.21 5.37
CA ARG A 89 14.22 23.46 6.74
C ARG A 89 13.07 23.33 7.73
N GLU A 90 11.83 23.37 7.24
CA GLU A 90 10.62 23.24 8.05
C GLU A 90 9.58 22.37 7.35
N ILE A 91 8.73 21.74 8.15
CA ILE A 91 7.66 20.86 7.71
C ILE A 91 6.41 21.19 8.53
N GLY A 92 5.24 21.24 7.89
CA GLY A 92 3.95 21.44 8.55
C GLY A 92 2.93 20.41 8.11
N LEU A 93 2.11 19.95 9.04
CA LEU A 93 0.95 19.10 8.77
C LEU A 93 -0.33 19.92 8.93
N PHE A 94 -1.27 19.75 8.02
CA PHE A 94 -2.52 20.50 7.98
C PHE A 94 -3.73 19.56 7.87
N ASP A 95 -4.84 20.00 8.45
CA ASP A 95 -6.13 19.32 8.32
C ASP A 95 -6.89 19.73 7.04
N ASP A 96 -8.11 19.21 6.89
CA ASP A 96 -8.98 19.52 5.75
C ASP A 96 -9.45 20.98 5.72
N ASN A 97 -9.42 21.66 6.86
CA ASN A 97 -9.78 23.08 6.97
C ASN A 97 -8.59 24.01 6.72
N GLY A 98 -7.39 23.45 6.47
CA GLY A 98 -6.16 24.20 6.29
C GLY A 98 -5.53 24.70 7.58
N GLY A 99 -5.97 24.21 8.75
CA GLY A 99 -5.38 24.51 10.04
C GLY A 99 -4.05 23.78 10.23
N LEU A 100 -3.03 24.46 10.73
CA LEU A 100 -1.72 23.85 11.02
C LEU A 100 -1.82 22.99 12.28
N ILE A 101 -1.78 21.66 12.10
CA ILE A 101 -1.86 20.66 13.17
C ILE A 101 -0.53 20.53 13.89
N ALA A 102 0.54 20.40 13.12
CA ALA A 102 1.89 20.18 13.65
C ALA A 102 2.93 20.92 12.82
N VAL A 103 4.00 21.31 13.48
CA VAL A 103 5.15 21.94 12.85
C VAL A 103 6.44 21.31 13.36
N GLY A 104 7.41 21.17 12.48
CA GLY A 104 8.72 20.64 12.80
C GLY A 104 9.80 21.34 12.00
N ASN A 105 11.02 21.30 12.50
CA ASN A 105 12.19 21.68 11.74
C ASN A 105 12.93 20.41 11.24
N ALA A 106 13.68 20.56 10.17
CA ALA A 106 14.43 19.47 9.56
C ALA A 106 15.87 19.91 9.27
N PRO A 107 16.82 18.94 9.21
CA PRO A 107 18.16 19.23 8.70
C PRO A 107 18.06 19.88 7.32
N GLU A 108 18.82 20.94 7.12
CA GLU A 108 18.87 21.64 5.85
C GLU A 108 19.17 20.66 4.71
N THR A 109 18.25 20.57 3.76
CA THR A 109 18.38 19.70 2.61
C THR A 109 17.98 20.46 1.36
N TYR A 110 18.83 20.47 0.33
CA TYR A 110 18.49 21.01 -0.97
C TYR A 110 17.70 19.99 -1.79
N LYS A 111 16.56 20.41 -2.31
CA LYS A 111 15.75 19.63 -3.24
C LYS A 111 15.99 20.12 -4.66
N PRO A 112 16.80 19.42 -5.47
CA PRO A 112 17.06 19.82 -6.84
C PRO A 112 15.81 19.68 -7.71
N ASN A 113 15.70 20.54 -8.73
CA ASN A 113 14.73 20.44 -9.80
C ASN A 113 15.37 19.76 -11.00
N LEU A 114 14.62 18.92 -11.73
CA LEU A 114 15.10 18.24 -12.94
C LEU A 114 15.65 19.22 -13.99
N GLN A 115 15.11 20.44 -14.07
CA GLN A 115 15.57 21.49 -14.97
C GLN A 115 16.98 22.01 -14.65
N GLU A 116 17.49 21.74 -13.44
CA GLU A 116 18.89 22.07 -13.06
C GLU A 116 19.89 21.01 -13.55
N GLY A 117 19.44 20.03 -14.35
CA GLY A 117 20.28 18.96 -14.89
C GLY A 117 20.39 17.71 -14.01
N SER A 118 19.78 17.73 -12.81
CA SER A 118 19.74 16.58 -11.90
C SER A 118 18.48 16.65 -11.07
N GLY A 119 17.50 15.79 -11.36
CA GLY A 119 16.29 15.63 -10.56
C GLY A 119 16.43 14.45 -9.58
N ARG A 120 15.74 14.52 -8.45
CA ARG A 120 15.65 13.44 -7.48
C ARG A 120 14.27 13.45 -6.81
N THR A 121 13.58 12.32 -6.83
CA THR A 121 12.43 12.11 -5.96
C THR A 121 12.90 12.09 -4.51
N GLN A 122 12.25 12.84 -3.64
CA GLN A 122 12.59 12.92 -2.22
C GLN A 122 11.39 12.60 -1.35
N VAL A 123 11.58 11.68 -0.41
CA VAL A 123 10.58 11.35 0.61
C VAL A 123 10.85 12.20 1.85
N ILE A 124 9.84 12.89 2.31
CA ILE A 124 9.86 13.66 3.57
C ILE A 124 8.98 12.93 4.56
N GLN A 125 9.53 12.67 5.74
CA GLN A 125 8.82 12.08 6.85
C GLN A 125 8.83 13.01 8.05
N MET A 126 7.67 13.19 8.69
CA MET A 126 7.55 13.84 9.99
C MET A 126 7.10 12.78 11.00
N VAL A 127 7.87 12.64 12.08
CA VAL A 127 7.51 11.81 13.22
C VAL A 127 6.96 12.72 14.30
N LEU A 128 5.72 12.48 14.70
CA LEU A 128 4.99 13.30 15.67
C LEU A 128 4.52 12.43 16.84
N MET A 129 4.89 12.82 18.07
CA MET A 129 4.39 12.19 19.28
C MET A 129 3.01 12.74 19.62
N VAL A 130 2.05 11.84 19.87
CA VAL A 130 0.67 12.19 20.19
C VAL A 130 0.18 11.43 21.42
N SER A 131 -0.79 12.00 22.11
CA SER A 131 -1.41 11.35 23.30
C SER A 131 -2.32 10.17 22.93
N SER A 132 -2.90 10.16 21.71
CA SER A 132 -3.75 9.09 21.20
C SER A 132 -3.64 8.97 19.69
N THR A 133 -3.08 7.88 19.23
CA THR A 133 -2.99 7.56 17.79
C THR A 133 -4.33 7.08 17.22
N GLN A 134 -5.24 6.56 18.05
CA GLN A 134 -6.57 6.10 17.63
C GLN A 134 -7.47 7.25 17.16
N ALA A 135 -7.19 8.48 17.62
CA ALA A 135 -7.93 9.67 17.22
C ALA A 135 -7.38 10.31 15.93
N ILE A 136 -6.53 9.62 15.19
CA ILE A 136 -5.95 10.10 13.93
C ILE A 136 -6.31 9.14 12.81
N THR A 137 -6.78 9.71 11.70
CA THR A 137 -7.09 8.93 10.49
C THR A 137 -5.80 8.43 9.83
N LEU A 138 -5.65 7.11 9.75
CA LEU A 138 -4.55 6.50 9.02
C LEU A 138 -4.84 6.56 7.52
N LYS A 139 -3.84 6.84 6.72
CA LYS A 139 -3.95 7.01 5.27
C LYS A 139 -2.77 6.35 4.57
N VAL A 140 -3.05 5.67 3.46
CA VAL A 140 -2.04 5.20 2.51
C VAL A 140 -2.52 5.53 1.11
N ASP A 141 -1.75 6.28 0.37
CA ASP A 141 -1.99 6.53 -1.05
C ASP A 141 -1.23 5.47 -1.86
N PRO A 142 -1.93 4.49 -2.45
CA PRO A 142 -1.27 3.40 -3.17
C PRO A 142 -0.59 3.86 -4.47
N SER A 143 -0.90 5.05 -4.98
CA SER A 143 -0.37 5.54 -6.26
C SER A 143 1.05 6.10 -6.19
N VAL A 144 1.55 6.39 -4.99
CA VAL A 144 2.84 7.09 -4.78
C VAL A 144 3.75 6.40 -3.76
N VAL A 145 3.47 5.15 -3.40
CA VAL A 145 4.30 4.40 -2.45
C VAL A 145 5.56 3.91 -3.16
N LEU A 146 6.73 4.37 -2.71
CA LEU A 146 8.00 3.75 -3.04
C LEU A 146 8.08 2.38 -2.32
N ALA A 147 7.55 1.35 -2.97
CA ALA A 147 7.59 0.00 -2.43
C ALA A 147 9.05 -0.48 -2.36
N THR A 148 9.51 -0.87 -1.17
CA THR A 148 10.81 -1.53 -1.03
C THR A 148 10.76 -2.87 -1.76
N ARG A 149 11.93 -3.37 -2.26
CA ARG A 149 12.00 -4.70 -2.87
C ARG A 149 11.46 -5.79 -1.94
N GLU A 150 11.74 -5.67 -0.65
CA GLU A 150 11.26 -6.61 0.37
C GLU A 150 9.73 -6.60 0.48
N TYR A 151 9.09 -5.41 0.50
CA TYR A 151 7.63 -5.29 0.51
C TYR A 151 7.00 -5.92 -0.74
N VAL A 152 7.56 -5.63 -1.92
CA VAL A 152 7.08 -6.22 -3.18
C VAL A 152 7.19 -7.74 -3.14
N THR A 153 8.35 -8.28 -2.75
CA THR A 153 8.56 -9.73 -2.65
C THR A 153 7.56 -10.38 -1.70
N LYS A 154 7.42 -9.87 -0.47
CA LYS A 154 6.46 -10.40 0.50
C LYS A 154 5.01 -10.33 0.02
N SER A 155 4.63 -9.23 -0.65
CA SER A 155 3.27 -9.06 -1.18
C SER A 155 2.98 -10.01 -2.33
N VAL A 156 3.94 -10.22 -3.21
CA VAL A 156 3.85 -11.18 -4.33
C VAL A 156 3.78 -12.61 -3.79
N ASP A 157 4.64 -12.98 -2.85
CA ASP A 157 4.64 -14.32 -2.24
C ASP A 157 3.31 -14.61 -1.54
N ALA A 158 2.78 -13.67 -0.79
CA ALA A 158 1.46 -13.79 -0.15
C ALA A 158 0.32 -13.96 -1.17
N ALA A 159 0.36 -13.21 -2.28
CA ALA A 159 -0.62 -13.32 -3.35
C ALA A 159 -0.54 -14.67 -4.07
N ILE A 160 0.67 -15.19 -4.31
CA ILE A 160 0.89 -16.52 -4.90
C ILE A 160 0.35 -17.60 -3.98
N GLN A 161 0.71 -17.60 -2.69
CA GLN A 161 0.20 -18.57 -1.71
C GLN A 161 -1.32 -18.55 -1.60
N ALA A 162 -1.95 -17.37 -1.61
CA ALA A 162 -3.40 -17.24 -1.60
C ALA A 162 -4.04 -17.81 -2.88
N SER A 163 -3.40 -17.62 -4.03
CA SER A 163 -3.83 -18.17 -5.32
C SER A 163 -3.73 -19.71 -5.36
N GLU A 164 -2.60 -20.24 -4.91
CA GLU A 164 -2.35 -21.69 -4.82
C GLU A 164 -3.34 -22.36 -3.86
N ALA A 165 -3.62 -21.75 -2.69
CA ALA A 165 -4.59 -22.24 -1.74
C ALA A 165 -6.03 -22.23 -2.30
N LYS A 166 -6.38 -21.26 -3.15
CA LYS A 166 -7.66 -21.25 -3.87
C LYS A 166 -7.70 -22.34 -4.95
N ALA A 167 -6.64 -22.47 -5.73
CA ALA A 167 -6.52 -23.47 -6.78
C ALA A 167 -6.62 -24.90 -6.21
N ALA A 168 -5.95 -25.19 -5.09
CA ALA A 168 -6.01 -26.49 -4.42
C ALA A 168 -7.41 -26.89 -3.92
N LYS A 169 -8.31 -25.91 -3.72
CA LYS A 169 -9.71 -26.18 -3.33
C LYS A 169 -10.63 -26.47 -4.52
N ILE A 170 -10.24 -26.07 -5.72
CA ILE A 170 -11.09 -26.12 -6.91
C ILE A 170 -10.61 -27.19 -7.89
N TYR A 171 -9.31 -27.38 -7.99
CA TYR A 171 -8.69 -28.24 -8.98
C TYR A 171 -8.06 -29.46 -8.31
N ALA A 172 -8.28 -30.65 -8.90
CA ALA A 172 -7.57 -31.84 -8.50
C ALA A 172 -6.10 -31.77 -8.95
N THR A 173 -5.22 -32.28 -8.13
CA THR A 173 -3.81 -32.43 -8.50
C THR A 173 -3.66 -33.43 -9.64
N LYS A 174 -2.54 -33.37 -10.37
CA LYS A 174 -2.23 -34.34 -11.44
C LYS A 174 -2.26 -35.79 -10.90
N THR A 175 -1.84 -35.98 -9.66
CA THR A 175 -1.84 -37.30 -9.00
C THR A 175 -3.27 -37.81 -8.71
N GLU A 176 -4.12 -36.96 -8.17
CA GLU A 176 -5.52 -37.28 -7.89
C GLU A 176 -6.29 -37.55 -9.18
N LEU A 177 -6.05 -36.74 -10.22
CA LEU A 177 -6.64 -36.96 -11.53
C LEU A 177 -6.19 -38.32 -12.13
N SER A 178 -4.88 -38.61 -12.08
CA SER A 178 -4.33 -39.87 -12.58
C SER A 178 -4.88 -41.05 -11.79
N SER A 179 -4.97 -40.96 -10.46
CA SER A 179 -5.55 -42.01 -9.61
C SER A 179 -7.05 -42.22 -9.88
N GLY A 180 -7.80 -41.13 -10.06
CA GLY A 180 -9.21 -41.17 -10.39
C GLY A 180 -9.49 -41.79 -11.76
N LEU A 181 -8.65 -41.51 -12.76
CA LEU A 181 -8.74 -42.06 -14.10
C LEU A 181 -8.32 -43.54 -14.18
N SER A 182 -7.28 -43.95 -13.43
CA SER A 182 -6.79 -45.32 -13.43
C SER A 182 -7.83 -46.35 -12.93
N GLY A 183 -8.73 -45.91 -12.03
CA GLY A 183 -9.85 -46.73 -11.56
C GLY A 183 -11.07 -46.75 -12.47
N LYS A 184 -11.11 -45.91 -13.50
CA LYS A 184 -12.30 -45.77 -14.39
C LYS A 184 -12.14 -46.41 -15.74
N GLN A 185 -10.92 -46.56 -16.20
CA GLN A 185 -10.64 -47.13 -17.52
C GLN A 185 -9.36 -47.97 -17.46
N PRO A 186 -9.45 -49.28 -17.26
CA PRO A 186 -8.28 -50.16 -17.42
C PRO A 186 -7.72 -49.94 -18.83
N THR A 187 -6.40 -49.87 -18.94
CA THR A 187 -5.73 -49.98 -20.25
C THR A 187 -6.01 -51.36 -20.82
N GLY A 188 -7.03 -51.48 -21.61
CA GLY A 188 -7.41 -52.70 -22.27
C GLY A 188 -7.61 -52.45 -23.77
N ASP A 189 -7.35 -53.45 -24.57
CA ASP A 189 -7.71 -53.44 -25.98
C ASP A 189 -9.23 -53.43 -26.09
N TYR A 190 -9.80 -52.28 -26.24
CA TYR A 190 -11.21 -52.12 -26.59
C TYR A 190 -11.35 -52.31 -28.09
N ALA A 191 -12.18 -53.25 -28.49
CA ALA A 191 -12.49 -53.46 -29.89
C ALA A 191 -12.93 -52.13 -30.53
N THR A 192 -12.33 -51.78 -31.61
CA THR A 192 -12.75 -50.63 -32.41
C THR A 192 -14.19 -50.88 -32.93
N ARG A 193 -14.90 -49.79 -33.26
CA ARG A 193 -16.25 -49.91 -33.83
C ARG A 193 -16.28 -50.81 -35.05
N THR A 194 -15.20 -50.83 -35.82
CA THR A 194 -15.03 -51.69 -37.02
C THR A 194 -14.90 -53.16 -36.62
N GLU A 195 -14.11 -53.51 -35.62
CA GLU A 195 -13.94 -54.85 -35.12
C GLU A 195 -15.24 -55.37 -34.48
N LEU A 196 -15.96 -54.53 -33.74
CA LEU A 196 -17.25 -54.84 -33.17
C LEU A 196 -18.29 -55.14 -34.29
N ASN A 197 -18.36 -54.26 -35.29
CA ASN A 197 -19.27 -54.43 -36.43
C ASN A 197 -18.94 -55.72 -37.25
N ASN A 198 -17.63 -55.98 -37.48
CA ASN A 198 -17.19 -57.22 -38.17
C ASN A 198 -17.50 -58.43 -37.33
N GLY A 199 -17.34 -58.43 -36.03
CA GLY A 199 -17.70 -59.51 -35.13
C GLY A 199 -19.24 -59.81 -35.10
N LEU A 200 -20.01 -58.70 -35.13
CA LEU A 200 -21.48 -58.78 -35.17
C LEU A 200 -22.02 -59.29 -36.55
N SER A 201 -21.41 -58.82 -37.64
CA SER A 201 -21.82 -59.26 -39.00
C SER A 201 -21.57 -60.74 -39.23
N GLY A 202 -20.56 -61.33 -38.56
CA GLY A 202 -20.34 -62.80 -38.59
C GLY A 202 -21.26 -63.63 -37.70
N LYS A 203 -22.02 -62.97 -36.80
CA LYS A 203 -22.92 -63.62 -35.84
C LYS A 203 -24.41 -63.62 -36.24
N GLN A 204 -24.78 -62.70 -37.10
CA GLN A 204 -26.16 -62.53 -37.52
C GLN A 204 -26.23 -62.56 -39.07
N PRO A 205 -26.44 -63.71 -39.67
CA PRO A 205 -26.76 -63.80 -41.10
C PRO A 205 -28.04 -63.00 -41.35
N THR A 206 -28.04 -62.21 -42.41
CA THR A 206 -29.25 -61.57 -42.92
C THR A 206 -30.12 -62.70 -43.42
N GLY A 207 -31.03 -63.27 -42.64
CA GLY A 207 -31.97 -64.28 -42.97
C GLY A 207 -33.34 -63.88 -42.47
N ASP A 208 -34.33 -64.15 -43.30
CA ASP A 208 -35.73 -64.06 -42.93
C ASP A 208 -36.01 -65.04 -41.77
N TYR A 209 -36.19 -64.42 -40.59
CA TYR A 209 -36.74 -65.17 -39.48
C TYR A 209 -38.24 -65.31 -39.73
N ALA A 210 -38.64 -66.51 -40.14
CA ALA A 210 -40.05 -66.86 -40.35
C ALA A 210 -40.85 -66.48 -39.09
N THR A 211 -41.74 -65.55 -39.23
CA THR A 211 -42.86 -65.38 -38.32
C THR A 211 -43.70 -66.65 -38.32
N LYS A 212 -43.74 -67.32 -37.16
CA LYS A 212 -44.81 -68.22 -36.85
C LYS A 212 -45.92 -67.52 -36.11
#